data_1ee13d2dc13407b69f2d04ae4f34cc86
#
_entry.id   1ee13d2dc13407b69f2d04ae4f34cc86
#
_cell.length_a   1.000
_cell.length_b   1.000
_cell.length_c   1.000
_cell.angle_alpha   90.00
_cell.angle_beta   90.00
_cell.angle_gamma   90.00
#
_symmetry.space_group_name_H-M   'P 1'
#
loop_
_entity.id
_entity.type
_entity.pdbx_description
1 polymer ?
#
loop_
_entity_poly.entity_id
_entity_poly.type
_entity_poly.pdbx_seq_one_letter_code
_entity_poly.pdbx_strand_id
1 'polypeptide(L)'
;MPKSARKAGNAGGVSKPDPYAGAAARKGKSSSSSKAAHNIFKMNTDIGQHILKNPGVAQAIVDKADLKQSDIVLEVGPGTGNLTTRILEKAKKVIAVEQDPRMAAELTKRFQTTPAAKRLELILGDVIKMPQMPYFDVCISNTPYQISSPLTFKLLATSPSPRSCVLMFQREFAMRLFAKPGEKLYSRLSVNAQMWARVDHVMKVGKNNFNPPPQVESNVVRITPKTPRPQISYDEWDGLLRIAFVRKNRVLRSAFLGTSSVMEMLEANYRTWCAQNEVVLEDGPVEPATAGGEDGEEMEMDGEVNGGGAAADAGMEVEMDEDGADPDEDDIPDFFREMNDKKAKKSQDTPGRKRKGKVAESVRAKVQKVLEVDTELAERRARLCDEGDFLRLLYAFNREGIHFS
;
A
#
# COMPACT_ATOMS: atom_id res chain seq x y z
N MET A 1 -16.85 -56.05 -51.50
CA MET A 1 -17.25 -57.46 -51.82
C MET A 1 -16.72 -58.34 -50.72
N PRO A 2 -17.47 -59.35 -50.34
CA PRO A 2 -18.14 -59.44 -49.03
C PRO A 2 -17.84 -60.78 -48.34
N LYS A 3 -18.60 -60.98 -47.23
CA LYS A 3 -19.06 -62.26 -46.67
C LYS A 3 -18.43 -62.57 -45.31
N SER A 4 -19.19 -62.46 -44.32
CA SER A 4 -20.34 -63.20 -43.78
C SER A 4 -19.87 -64.30 -42.83
N ALA A 5 -20.24 -64.17 -41.56
CA ALA A 5 -21.32 -64.83 -40.87
C ALA A 5 -21.05 -66.28 -40.36
N ARG A 6 -21.28 -66.50 -39.12
CA ARG A 6 -22.20 -67.42 -38.42
C ARG A 6 -21.60 -67.92 -37.10
N LYS A 7 -22.20 -67.60 -35.96
CA LYS A 7 -23.26 -68.30 -35.22
C LYS A 7 -23.00 -69.78 -34.94
N ALA A 8 -22.87 -70.10 -33.68
CA ALA A 8 -23.50 -71.19 -32.92
C ALA A 8 -22.67 -71.35 -31.60
N GLY A 9 -23.11 -71.44 -30.42
CA GLY A 9 -24.34 -71.98 -29.91
C GLY A 9 -24.00 -72.98 -28.80
N ASN A 10 -24.39 -72.66 -27.60
CA ASN A 10 -24.95 -73.56 -26.62
C ASN A 10 -24.04 -74.47 -25.76
N ALA A 11 -24.36 -74.42 -24.53
CA ALA A 11 -24.53 -75.49 -23.57
C ALA A 11 -23.84 -75.32 -22.23
N GLY A 12 -24.66 -75.16 -21.27
CA GLY A 12 -24.62 -75.14 -19.89
C GLY A 12 -23.81 -76.22 -19.21
N GLY A 13 -23.26 -75.88 -18.10
CA GLY A 13 -22.67 -76.84 -17.15
C GLY A 13 -22.62 -76.17 -15.79
N VAL A 14 -23.61 -76.44 -14.97
CA VAL A 14 -23.65 -76.13 -13.57
C VAL A 14 -22.65 -77.01 -12.86
N SER A 15 -21.55 -76.48 -12.32
CA SER A 15 -20.70 -77.20 -11.38
C SER A 15 -20.76 -76.54 -10.00
N LYS A 16 -20.99 -77.35 -8.99
CA LYS A 16 -21.12 -77.02 -7.59
C LYS A 16 -19.84 -76.40 -7.00
N PRO A 17 -19.91 -75.51 -5.97
CA PRO A 17 -18.75 -74.90 -5.36
C PRO A 17 -17.97 -75.91 -4.48
N ASP A 18 -16.67 -75.87 -4.60
CA ASP A 18 -15.69 -76.65 -3.86
C ASP A 18 -15.43 -75.99 -2.49
N PRO A 19 -15.55 -76.72 -1.36
CA PRO A 19 -15.47 -76.14 -0.01
C PRO A 19 -14.06 -75.95 0.55
N TYR A 20 -12.99 -76.14 -0.20
CA TYR A 20 -11.60 -76.05 0.26
C TYR A 20 -10.67 -75.19 -0.56
N ALA A 21 -11.13 -74.03 -1.06
CA ALA A 21 -10.21 -73.06 -1.65
C ALA A 21 -9.73 -72.11 -0.56
N GLY A 22 -8.48 -72.35 -0.17
CA GLY A 22 -7.78 -71.64 0.90
C GLY A 22 -7.60 -70.18 0.77
N ALA A 23 -7.40 -69.59 1.92
CA ALA A 23 -7.12 -68.20 2.22
C ALA A 23 -6.06 -67.55 1.30
N ALA A 24 -6.48 -66.71 0.32
CA ALA A 24 -5.61 -65.80 -0.37
C ALA A 24 -5.70 -64.41 0.28
N ALA A 25 -4.54 -63.93 0.66
CA ALA A 25 -4.26 -62.67 1.37
C ALA A 25 -5.10 -61.47 0.93
N ARG A 26 -5.88 -60.94 1.86
CA ARG A 26 -6.44 -59.57 1.76
C ARG A 26 -5.27 -58.57 1.82
N LYS A 27 -4.86 -58.05 0.67
CA LYS A 27 -4.09 -56.81 0.59
C LYS A 27 -4.93 -55.69 1.19
N GLY A 28 -4.58 -55.29 2.41
CA GLY A 28 -5.16 -54.15 3.09
C GLY A 28 -4.90 -52.88 2.26
N LYS A 29 -5.96 -52.20 1.92
CA LYS A 29 -5.87 -50.80 1.42
C LYS A 29 -5.43 -49.92 2.56
N SER A 30 -4.13 -49.67 2.70
CA SER A 30 -3.57 -48.60 3.51
C SER A 30 -3.55 -47.32 2.67
N SER A 31 -4.65 -46.62 2.60
CA SER A 31 -4.71 -45.31 1.89
C SER A 31 -5.61 -44.28 2.58
N SER A 32 -5.67 -44.29 3.93
CA SER A 32 -6.44 -43.27 4.65
C SER A 32 -5.60 -42.39 5.58
N SER A 33 -4.30 -42.66 5.78
CA SER A 33 -3.47 -41.83 6.65
C SER A 33 -2.76 -40.64 5.96
N SER A 34 -2.62 -40.69 4.64
CA SER A 34 -1.95 -39.57 3.90
C SER A 34 -2.87 -38.39 3.57
N LYS A 35 -4.20 -38.62 3.55
CA LYS A 35 -5.16 -37.51 3.29
C LYS A 35 -5.50 -36.71 4.55
N ALA A 36 -5.39 -37.26 5.73
CA ALA A 36 -5.64 -36.55 6.98
C ALA A 36 -4.49 -35.56 7.33
N ALA A 37 -3.24 -35.94 7.02
CA ALA A 37 -2.08 -35.05 7.23
C ALA A 37 -2.06 -33.85 6.27
N HIS A 38 -2.69 -33.97 5.10
CA HIS A 38 -2.74 -32.85 4.12
C HIS A 38 -3.80 -31.78 4.46
N ASN A 39 -4.79 -32.10 5.32
CA ASN A 39 -5.85 -31.17 5.68
C ASN A 39 -5.52 -30.28 6.90
N ILE A 40 -4.44 -30.53 7.62
CA ILE A 40 -4.05 -29.75 8.80
C ILE A 40 -3.50 -28.37 8.41
N PHE A 41 -2.99 -28.23 7.19
CA PHE A 41 -2.42 -26.98 6.66
C PHE A 41 -3.21 -26.44 5.47
N LYS A 42 -4.52 -26.24 5.63
CA LYS A 42 -5.24 -25.42 4.67
C LYS A 42 -4.74 -23.98 4.85
N MET A 43 -3.86 -23.53 3.90
CA MET A 43 -3.38 -22.16 3.87
C MET A 43 -4.53 -21.21 3.70
N ASN A 44 -4.53 -20.13 4.47
CA ASN A 44 -5.52 -19.09 4.31
C ASN A 44 -5.04 -18.13 3.21
N THR A 45 -5.51 -18.38 1.98
CA THR A 45 -5.21 -17.55 0.82
C THR A 45 -5.84 -16.17 0.94
N ASP A 46 -6.92 -16.03 1.74
CA ASP A 46 -7.61 -14.76 1.94
C ASP A 46 -6.77 -13.75 2.73
N ILE A 47 -5.82 -14.26 3.54
CA ILE A 47 -4.81 -13.43 4.22
C ILE A 47 -3.44 -13.49 3.52
N GLY A 48 -3.39 -13.88 2.23
CA GLY A 48 -2.20 -13.86 1.40
C GLY A 48 -1.09 -14.83 1.81
N GLN A 49 -1.43 -15.95 2.46
CA GLN A 49 -0.44 -16.96 2.87
C GLN A 49 0.07 -17.76 1.66
N HIS A 50 1.30 -17.45 1.23
CA HIS A 50 2.05 -18.18 0.22
C HIS A 50 3.41 -18.57 0.79
N ILE A 51 3.58 -19.85 1.11
CA ILE A 51 4.82 -20.33 1.74
C ILE A 51 5.90 -20.52 0.67
N LEU A 52 7.04 -19.88 0.84
CA LEU A 52 8.22 -20.10 0.02
C LEU A 52 8.77 -21.50 0.27
N LYS A 53 8.65 -22.39 -0.72
CA LYS A 53 9.08 -23.79 -0.61
C LYS A 53 10.49 -24.05 -1.15
N ASN A 54 11.03 -23.18 -2.02
CA ASN A 54 12.33 -23.38 -2.63
C ASN A 54 13.46 -22.94 -1.69
N PRO A 55 14.28 -23.87 -1.19
CA PRO A 55 15.37 -23.53 -0.27
C PRO A 55 16.47 -22.70 -0.92
N GLY A 56 16.70 -22.84 -2.23
CA GLY A 56 17.68 -22.04 -2.98
C GLY A 56 17.29 -20.58 -3.07
N VAL A 57 15.98 -20.29 -3.24
CA VAL A 57 15.47 -18.90 -3.22
C VAL A 57 15.59 -18.32 -1.81
N ALA A 58 15.22 -19.09 -0.78
CA ALA A 58 15.38 -18.66 0.62
C ALA A 58 16.85 -18.33 0.95
N GLN A 59 17.78 -19.18 0.50
CA GLN A 59 19.22 -18.94 0.66
C GLN A 59 19.66 -17.67 -0.06
N ALA A 60 19.24 -17.48 -1.32
CA ALA A 60 19.61 -16.30 -2.11
C ALA A 60 19.10 -14.99 -1.46
N ILE A 61 17.88 -14.99 -0.87
CA ILE A 61 17.34 -13.83 -0.14
C ILE A 61 18.24 -13.49 1.06
N VAL A 62 18.61 -14.50 1.85
CA VAL A 62 19.45 -14.31 3.04
C VAL A 62 20.88 -13.90 2.68
N ASP A 63 21.42 -14.44 1.58
CA ASP A 63 22.74 -14.05 1.07
C ASP A 63 22.77 -12.57 0.64
N LYS A 64 21.68 -12.13 0.01
CA LYS A 64 21.52 -10.73 -0.41
C LYS A 64 21.23 -9.77 0.74
N ALA A 65 20.86 -10.26 1.92
CA ALA A 65 20.65 -9.42 3.10
C ALA A 65 21.96 -8.95 3.76
N ASP A 66 23.08 -9.55 3.39
CA ASP A 66 24.43 -9.24 3.92
C ASP A 66 24.45 -9.23 5.46
N LEU A 67 24.02 -10.37 6.04
CA LEU A 67 23.92 -10.54 7.48
C LEU A 67 25.27 -10.67 8.14
N LYS A 68 25.43 -9.99 9.28
CA LYS A 68 26.56 -10.13 10.19
C LYS A 68 26.21 -11.10 11.32
N GLN A 69 27.21 -11.77 11.87
CA GLN A 69 27.01 -12.68 13.02
C GLN A 69 26.51 -11.95 14.29
N SER A 70 26.65 -10.63 14.35
CA SER A 70 26.16 -9.79 15.44
C SER A 70 24.69 -9.36 15.27
N ASP A 71 24.13 -9.53 14.06
CA ASP A 71 22.82 -8.95 13.74
C ASP A 71 21.67 -9.63 14.48
N ILE A 72 20.75 -8.80 14.94
CA ILE A 72 19.40 -9.19 15.37
C ILE A 72 18.50 -8.97 14.15
N VAL A 73 17.87 -10.04 13.68
CA VAL A 73 17.01 -9.99 12.48
C VAL A 73 15.54 -10.06 12.89
N LEU A 74 14.75 -9.13 12.38
CA LEU A 74 13.30 -9.21 12.42
C LEU A 74 12.81 -9.99 11.18
N GLU A 75 12.05 -11.05 11.41
CA GLU A 75 11.34 -11.78 10.37
C GLU A 75 9.83 -11.60 10.54
N VAL A 76 9.17 -11.06 9.51
CA VAL A 76 7.71 -10.88 9.49
C VAL A 76 7.08 -11.99 8.67
N GLY A 77 6.16 -12.74 9.29
CA GLY A 77 5.50 -13.87 8.65
C GLY A 77 6.44 -15.05 8.36
N PRO A 78 7.10 -15.64 9.38
CA PRO A 78 8.03 -16.75 9.18
C PRO A 78 7.39 -17.99 8.59
N GLY A 79 6.06 -18.15 8.77
CA GLY A 79 5.32 -19.31 8.33
C GLY A 79 5.91 -20.62 8.87
N THR A 80 6.30 -21.53 7.99
CA THR A 80 6.92 -22.80 8.37
C THR A 80 8.41 -22.71 8.72
N GLY A 81 9.01 -21.52 8.68
CA GLY A 81 10.40 -21.29 9.08
C GLY A 81 11.47 -21.60 8.02
N ASN A 82 11.13 -21.55 6.74
CA ASN A 82 12.12 -21.80 5.67
C ASN A 82 13.17 -20.69 5.55
N LEU A 83 12.77 -19.43 5.68
CA LEU A 83 13.71 -18.30 5.79
C LEU A 83 14.38 -18.29 7.17
N THR A 84 13.60 -18.48 8.25
CA THR A 84 14.08 -18.50 9.63
C THR A 84 15.31 -19.42 9.79
N THR A 85 15.27 -20.62 9.20
CA THR A 85 16.38 -21.57 9.25
C THR A 85 17.67 -20.96 8.68
N ARG A 86 17.58 -20.33 7.51
CA ARG A 86 18.73 -19.71 6.83
C ARG A 86 19.25 -18.46 7.53
N ILE A 87 18.33 -17.68 8.11
CA ILE A 87 18.69 -16.50 8.91
C ILE A 87 19.45 -16.93 10.16
N LEU A 88 18.96 -17.96 10.88
CA LEU A 88 19.62 -18.48 12.10
C LEU A 88 21.00 -19.08 11.86
N GLU A 89 21.32 -19.48 10.62
CA GLU A 89 22.69 -19.94 10.26
C GLU A 89 23.69 -18.78 10.29
N LYS A 90 23.25 -17.53 10.06
CA LYS A 90 24.12 -16.35 9.88
C LYS A 90 23.99 -15.30 10.97
N ALA A 91 22.77 -15.09 11.50
CA ALA A 91 22.49 -14.03 12.46
C ALA A 91 22.72 -14.46 13.91
N LYS A 92 22.90 -13.49 14.81
CA LYS A 92 22.97 -13.68 16.27
C LYS A 92 21.64 -14.17 16.82
N LYS A 93 20.55 -13.53 16.40
CA LYS A 93 19.20 -13.77 16.92
C LYS A 93 18.16 -13.46 15.84
N VAL A 94 17.06 -14.17 15.85
CA VAL A 94 15.88 -13.88 15.04
C VAL A 94 14.70 -13.56 15.96
N ILE A 95 14.04 -12.45 15.70
CA ILE A 95 12.75 -12.10 16.29
C ILE A 95 11.71 -12.32 15.19
N ALA A 96 10.90 -13.35 15.33
CA ALA A 96 9.88 -13.74 14.36
C ALA A 96 8.51 -13.27 14.82
N VAL A 97 7.80 -12.50 13.99
CA VAL A 97 6.42 -12.05 14.28
C VAL A 97 5.47 -12.80 13.37
N GLU A 98 4.58 -13.60 13.98
CA GLU A 98 3.60 -14.43 13.25
C GLU A 98 2.18 -14.16 13.77
N GLN A 99 1.26 -13.93 12.85
CA GLN A 99 -0.14 -13.67 13.19
C GLN A 99 -0.95 -14.95 13.35
N ASP A 100 -0.61 -16.00 12.58
CA ASP A 100 -1.34 -17.28 12.60
C ASP A 100 -0.80 -18.19 13.71
N PRO A 101 -1.60 -18.49 14.77
CA PRO A 101 -1.18 -19.38 15.86
C PRO A 101 -0.75 -20.77 15.41
N ARG A 102 -1.32 -21.26 14.30
CA ARG A 102 -0.98 -22.58 13.74
C ARG A 102 0.45 -22.58 13.17
N MET A 103 0.80 -21.50 12.45
CA MET A 103 2.16 -21.32 11.91
C MET A 103 3.18 -21.11 13.03
N ALA A 104 2.81 -20.32 14.04
CA ALA A 104 3.62 -20.10 15.23
C ALA A 104 3.91 -21.41 15.98
N ALA A 105 2.91 -22.27 16.15
CA ALA A 105 3.08 -23.60 16.78
C ALA A 105 3.99 -24.52 15.95
N GLU A 106 3.84 -24.53 14.63
CA GLU A 106 4.70 -25.31 13.73
C GLU A 106 6.14 -24.83 13.74
N LEU A 107 6.34 -23.50 13.74
CA LEU A 107 7.67 -22.90 13.87
C LEU A 107 8.32 -23.32 15.20
N THR A 108 7.60 -23.22 16.30
CA THR A 108 8.06 -23.65 17.62
C THR A 108 8.46 -25.12 17.61
N LYS A 109 7.58 -26.00 17.10
CA LYS A 109 7.85 -27.43 16.98
C LYS A 109 9.09 -27.74 16.16
N ARG A 110 9.31 -27.00 15.06
CA ARG A 110 10.47 -27.18 14.18
C ARG A 110 11.78 -26.89 14.88
N PHE A 111 11.83 -25.88 15.74
CA PHE A 111 13.08 -25.41 16.36
C PHE A 111 13.30 -25.88 17.80
N GLN A 112 12.25 -26.30 18.54
CA GLN A 112 12.33 -26.62 20.00
C GLN A 112 13.42 -27.59 20.39
N THR A 113 13.77 -28.57 19.52
CA THR A 113 14.79 -29.58 19.78
C THR A 113 16.17 -29.21 19.23
N THR A 114 16.30 -28.03 18.61
CA THR A 114 17.55 -27.58 17.96
C THR A 114 18.28 -26.56 18.82
N PRO A 115 19.64 -26.46 18.70
CA PRO A 115 20.40 -25.40 19.36
C PRO A 115 19.94 -23.99 18.96
N ALA A 116 19.30 -23.86 17.80
CA ALA A 116 18.79 -22.59 17.28
C ALA A 116 17.59 -22.06 18.08
N ALA A 117 16.88 -22.90 18.84
CA ALA A 117 15.76 -22.48 19.71
C ALA A 117 16.12 -21.32 20.64
N LYS A 118 17.33 -21.31 21.19
CA LYS A 118 17.81 -20.25 22.10
C LYS A 118 18.02 -18.89 21.41
N ARG A 119 18.10 -18.90 20.08
CA ARG A 119 18.34 -17.69 19.26
C ARG A 119 17.09 -17.25 18.49
N LEU A 120 16.00 -18.00 18.61
CA LEU A 120 14.69 -17.66 18.03
C LEU A 120 13.77 -17.12 19.12
N GLU A 121 13.31 -15.90 18.96
CA GLU A 121 12.23 -15.32 19.74
C GLU A 121 11.00 -15.23 18.85
N LEU A 122 9.89 -15.84 19.29
CA LEU A 122 8.64 -15.83 18.56
C LEU A 122 7.63 -14.94 19.27
N ILE A 123 7.12 -13.94 18.53
CA ILE A 123 6.06 -13.05 18.96
C ILE A 123 4.79 -13.42 18.18
N LEU A 124 3.76 -13.86 18.89
CA LEU A 124 2.45 -14.10 18.30
C LEU A 124 1.68 -12.78 18.25
N GLY A 125 1.34 -12.30 17.06
CA GLY A 125 0.59 -11.05 16.89
C GLY A 125 0.67 -10.45 15.49
N ASP A 126 -0.10 -9.38 15.33
CA ASP A 126 -0.12 -8.60 14.10
C ASP A 126 0.97 -7.51 14.17
N VAL A 127 1.96 -7.61 13.30
CA VAL A 127 3.08 -6.67 13.24
C VAL A 127 2.62 -5.23 12.98
N ILE A 128 1.51 -5.03 12.24
CA ILE A 128 1.00 -3.69 11.94
C ILE A 128 0.39 -3.03 13.17
N LYS A 129 -0.29 -3.82 14.01
CA LYS A 129 -0.95 -3.33 15.24
C LYS A 129 0.00 -3.19 16.43
N MET A 130 1.23 -3.67 16.32
CA MET A 130 2.21 -3.51 17.40
C MET A 130 2.50 -2.02 17.63
N PRO A 131 2.33 -1.48 18.84
CA PRO A 131 2.56 -0.06 19.11
C PRO A 131 4.03 0.32 18.95
N GLN A 132 4.94 -0.58 19.29
CA GLN A 132 6.38 -0.39 19.18
C GLN A 132 7.04 -1.64 18.60
N MET A 133 7.91 -1.44 17.62
CA MET A 133 8.71 -2.52 17.04
C MET A 133 9.85 -2.89 18.02
N PRO A 134 10.20 -4.18 18.16
CA PRO A 134 11.41 -4.57 18.85
C PRO A 134 12.63 -3.99 18.14
N TYR A 135 13.76 -3.88 18.84
CA TYR A 135 15.02 -3.50 18.19
C TYR A 135 15.50 -4.62 17.25
N PHE A 136 15.92 -4.24 16.06
CA PHE A 136 16.55 -5.14 15.07
C PHE A 136 17.48 -4.36 14.14
N ASP A 137 18.50 -5.05 13.63
CA ASP A 137 19.48 -4.50 12.70
C ASP A 137 19.05 -4.65 11.25
N VAL A 138 18.39 -5.76 10.92
CA VAL A 138 17.95 -6.11 9.57
C VAL A 138 16.54 -6.70 9.64
N CYS A 139 15.66 -6.33 8.69
CA CYS A 139 14.38 -7.00 8.51
C CYS A 139 14.43 -7.89 7.26
N ILE A 140 13.97 -9.12 7.39
CA ILE A 140 13.80 -10.04 6.25
C ILE A 140 12.37 -10.58 6.29
N SER A 141 11.68 -10.57 5.15
CA SER A 141 10.30 -11.07 5.11
C SER A 141 9.92 -11.62 3.74
N ASN A 142 9.26 -12.77 3.77
CA ASN A 142 8.31 -13.15 2.72
C ASN A 142 6.97 -12.52 3.09
N THR A 143 6.79 -11.25 2.73
CA THR A 143 5.69 -10.42 3.24
C THR A 143 4.34 -10.91 2.74
N PRO A 144 3.35 -11.13 3.63
CA PRO A 144 1.96 -11.31 3.22
C PRO A 144 1.51 -10.08 2.41
N TYR A 145 0.94 -10.32 1.23
CA TYR A 145 0.74 -9.24 0.26
C TYR A 145 -0.19 -8.11 0.76
N GLN A 146 -1.19 -8.45 1.58
CA GLN A 146 -2.13 -7.46 2.13
C GLN A 146 -1.48 -6.42 3.04
N ILE A 147 -0.37 -6.76 3.68
CA ILE A 147 0.34 -5.83 4.58
C ILE A 147 1.54 -5.15 3.93
N SER A 148 1.74 -5.27 2.62
CA SER A 148 2.92 -4.74 1.92
C SER A 148 3.10 -3.24 2.14
N SER A 149 2.05 -2.45 1.93
CA SER A 149 2.10 -0.99 2.11
C SER A 149 2.26 -0.58 3.58
N PRO A 150 1.38 -1.00 4.52
CA PRO A 150 1.51 -0.59 5.92
C PRO A 150 2.82 -1.07 6.56
N LEU A 151 3.33 -2.25 6.19
CA LEU A 151 4.63 -2.73 6.68
C LEU A 151 5.78 -1.85 6.19
N THR A 152 5.77 -1.48 4.90
CA THR A 152 6.80 -0.61 4.32
C THR A 152 6.86 0.72 5.07
N PHE A 153 5.73 1.39 5.28
CA PHE A 153 5.69 2.66 6.01
C PHE A 153 6.09 2.50 7.49
N LYS A 154 5.67 1.43 8.13
CA LYS A 154 6.05 1.15 9.51
C LYS A 154 7.57 0.94 9.66
N LEU A 155 8.20 0.23 8.74
CA LEU A 155 9.65 0.04 8.73
C LEU A 155 10.41 1.35 8.45
N LEU A 156 9.90 2.19 7.54
CA LEU A 156 10.47 3.51 7.25
C LEU A 156 10.33 4.49 8.43
N ALA A 157 9.26 4.36 9.23
CA ALA A 157 9.04 5.17 10.43
C ALA A 157 9.81 4.67 11.66
N THR A 158 10.34 3.43 11.65
CA THR A 158 11.02 2.81 12.80
C THR A 158 12.25 3.61 13.23
N SER A 159 12.36 3.86 14.53
CA SER A 159 13.51 4.51 15.17
C SER A 159 13.98 3.68 16.37
N PRO A 160 15.29 3.34 16.45
CA PRO A 160 16.34 3.60 15.48
C PRO A 160 16.10 2.86 14.16
N SER A 161 16.53 3.48 13.05
CA SER A 161 16.33 2.88 11.72
C SER A 161 17.18 1.61 11.56
N PRO A 162 16.61 0.54 10.98
CA PRO A 162 17.39 -0.65 10.64
C PRO A 162 18.44 -0.35 9.57
N ARG A 163 19.50 -1.15 9.53
CA ARG A 163 20.54 -1.03 8.50
C ARG A 163 19.99 -1.33 7.10
N SER A 164 19.13 -2.33 6.97
CA SER A 164 18.44 -2.66 5.72
C SER A 164 17.22 -3.55 5.98
N CYS A 165 16.28 -3.51 5.03
CA CYS A 165 15.14 -4.42 4.98
C CYS A 165 15.17 -5.15 3.62
N VAL A 166 15.14 -6.49 3.63
CA VAL A 166 15.07 -7.32 2.42
C VAL A 166 13.73 -8.01 2.40
N LEU A 167 12.84 -7.50 1.55
CA LEU A 167 11.42 -7.83 1.58
C LEU A 167 10.98 -8.38 0.23
N MET A 168 10.14 -9.42 0.27
CA MET A 168 9.53 -9.97 -0.92
C MET A 168 8.08 -9.53 -1.02
N PHE A 169 7.73 -8.91 -2.15
CA PHE A 169 6.43 -8.37 -2.46
C PHE A 169 5.90 -8.90 -3.80
N GLN A 170 4.63 -8.67 -4.09
CA GLN A 170 4.10 -8.78 -5.44
C GLN A 170 4.90 -7.90 -6.39
N ARG A 171 5.09 -8.37 -7.64
CA ARG A 171 5.90 -7.68 -8.64
C ARG A 171 5.50 -6.22 -8.83
N GLU A 172 4.21 -5.96 -8.96
CA GLU A 172 3.72 -4.60 -9.19
C GLU A 172 4.02 -3.68 -8.03
N PHE A 173 3.70 -4.09 -6.79
CA PHE A 173 4.01 -3.31 -5.60
C PHE A 173 5.52 -3.02 -5.48
N ALA A 174 6.36 -4.03 -5.69
CA ALA A 174 7.80 -3.85 -5.69
C ALA A 174 8.26 -2.83 -6.74
N MET A 175 7.70 -2.89 -7.96
CA MET A 175 8.01 -1.96 -9.04
C MET A 175 7.61 -0.51 -8.71
N ARG A 176 6.50 -0.31 -7.98
CA ARG A 176 6.10 1.02 -7.50
C ARG A 176 7.11 1.64 -6.54
N LEU A 177 7.75 0.84 -5.68
CA LEU A 177 8.69 1.37 -4.68
C LEU A 177 9.89 2.08 -5.30
N PHE A 178 10.36 1.67 -6.49
CA PHE A 178 11.50 2.27 -7.18
C PHE A 178 11.15 2.93 -8.52
N ALA A 179 9.85 3.08 -8.82
CA ALA A 179 9.38 3.83 -9.99
C ALA A 179 9.90 5.27 -9.97
N LYS A 180 10.22 5.81 -11.14
CA LYS A 180 10.75 7.17 -11.33
C LYS A 180 9.67 8.15 -11.77
N PRO A 181 9.84 9.46 -11.55
CA PRO A 181 8.95 10.48 -12.07
C PRO A 181 8.68 10.27 -13.58
N GLY A 182 7.40 10.34 -13.96
CA GLY A 182 6.95 10.11 -15.33
C GLY A 182 6.57 8.68 -15.67
N GLU A 183 7.00 7.69 -14.91
CA GLU A 183 6.60 6.29 -15.11
C GLU A 183 5.14 6.05 -14.69
N LYS A 184 4.45 5.09 -15.35
CA LYS A 184 3.04 4.75 -15.06
C LYS A 184 2.84 4.34 -13.60
N LEU A 185 3.79 3.60 -13.03
CA LEU A 185 3.75 3.07 -11.66
C LEU A 185 4.19 4.08 -10.59
N TYR A 186 4.64 5.28 -11.00
CA TYR A 186 5.04 6.31 -10.03
C TYR A 186 3.82 6.83 -9.26
N SER A 187 3.91 6.83 -7.94
CA SER A 187 2.82 7.13 -7.03
C SER A 187 3.33 7.72 -5.71
N ARG A 188 2.42 8.07 -4.80
CA ARG A 188 2.77 8.49 -3.43
C ARG A 188 3.72 7.52 -2.73
N LEU A 189 3.47 6.20 -2.90
CA LEU A 189 4.35 5.16 -2.36
C LEU A 189 5.80 5.31 -2.84
N SER A 190 5.99 5.61 -4.14
CA SER A 190 7.32 5.79 -4.73
C SER A 190 8.06 6.94 -4.07
N VAL A 191 7.42 8.11 -3.98
CA VAL A 191 8.02 9.33 -3.40
C VAL A 191 8.32 9.13 -1.92
N ASN A 192 7.36 8.58 -1.15
CA ASN A 192 7.55 8.31 0.26
C ASN A 192 8.69 7.33 0.52
N ALA A 193 8.74 6.21 -0.21
CA ALA A 193 9.80 5.24 -0.02
C ALA A 193 11.18 5.82 -0.35
N GLN A 194 11.28 6.55 -1.48
CA GLN A 194 12.55 7.10 -1.98
C GLN A 194 13.02 8.31 -1.17
N MET A 195 12.12 9.04 -0.53
CA MET A 195 12.48 10.12 0.38
C MET A 195 13.27 9.61 1.60
N TRP A 196 12.84 8.50 2.20
CA TRP A 196 13.40 8.00 3.45
C TRP A 196 14.44 6.89 3.28
N ALA A 197 14.46 6.23 2.09
CA ALA A 197 15.34 5.10 1.84
C ALA A 197 15.77 5.02 0.38
N ARG A 198 16.88 4.37 0.15
CA ARG A 198 17.24 3.85 -1.15
C ARG A 198 16.59 2.48 -1.35
N VAL A 199 15.93 2.29 -2.48
CA VAL A 199 15.25 1.03 -2.83
C VAL A 199 15.94 0.40 -4.04
N ASP A 200 16.48 -0.80 -3.85
CA ASP A 200 17.18 -1.57 -4.88
C ASP A 200 16.39 -2.85 -5.19
N HIS A 201 16.22 -3.14 -6.48
CA HIS A 201 15.71 -4.45 -6.92
C HIS A 201 16.77 -5.52 -6.71
N VAL A 202 16.43 -6.61 -6.02
CA VAL A 202 17.37 -7.70 -5.70
C VAL A 202 17.21 -8.85 -6.66
N MET A 203 16.00 -9.43 -6.77
CA MET A 203 15.74 -10.58 -7.64
C MET A 203 14.26 -10.79 -7.90
N LYS A 204 13.95 -11.46 -9.01
CA LYS A 204 12.60 -11.94 -9.34
C LYS A 204 12.41 -13.34 -8.77
N VAL A 205 11.20 -13.65 -8.32
CA VAL A 205 10.82 -14.97 -7.79
C VAL A 205 9.56 -15.46 -8.50
N GLY A 206 9.70 -16.53 -9.27
CA GLY A 206 8.58 -17.11 -10.02
C GLY A 206 7.57 -17.80 -9.09
N LYS A 207 6.31 -17.84 -9.52
CA LYS A 207 5.15 -18.41 -8.80
C LYS A 207 5.37 -19.85 -8.29
N ASN A 208 6.10 -20.65 -9.05
CA ASN A 208 6.34 -22.07 -8.78
C ASN A 208 7.21 -22.31 -7.51
N ASN A 209 7.81 -21.26 -6.96
CA ASN A 209 8.60 -21.35 -5.73
C ASN A 209 7.75 -21.32 -4.45
N PHE A 210 6.43 -21.18 -4.60
CA PHE A 210 5.50 -21.07 -3.46
C PHE A 210 4.51 -22.25 -3.40
N ASN A 211 3.91 -22.42 -2.23
CA ASN A 211 2.81 -23.36 -1.99
C ASN A 211 1.77 -22.72 -1.03
N PRO A 212 0.54 -22.46 -1.48
CA PRO A 212 0.08 -22.49 -2.87
C PRO A 212 0.80 -21.42 -3.74
N PRO A 213 0.87 -21.60 -5.07
CA PRO A 213 1.45 -20.59 -5.95
C PRO A 213 0.56 -19.35 -5.98
N PRO A 214 1.14 -18.12 -5.92
CA PRO A 214 0.39 -16.89 -6.05
C PRO A 214 -0.07 -16.65 -7.50
N GLN A 215 -1.05 -15.74 -7.68
CA GLN A 215 -1.55 -15.38 -9.00
C GLN A 215 -0.51 -14.59 -9.84
N VAL A 216 0.37 -13.83 -9.18
CA VAL A 216 1.39 -12.98 -9.80
C VAL A 216 2.80 -13.37 -9.34
N GLU A 217 3.81 -12.97 -10.09
CA GLU A 217 5.21 -13.13 -9.70
C GLU A 217 5.55 -12.23 -8.51
N SER A 218 6.60 -12.57 -7.80
CA SER A 218 7.14 -11.78 -6.69
C SER A 218 8.50 -11.18 -7.06
N ASN A 219 8.82 -10.07 -6.43
CA ASN A 219 10.14 -9.47 -6.48
C ASN A 219 10.66 -9.28 -5.06
N VAL A 220 11.95 -9.50 -4.89
CA VAL A 220 12.67 -9.15 -3.66
C VAL A 220 13.30 -7.77 -3.87
N VAL A 221 13.09 -6.90 -2.90
CA VAL A 221 13.68 -5.56 -2.86
C VAL A 221 14.50 -5.38 -1.59
N ARG A 222 15.53 -4.55 -1.67
CA ARG A 222 16.28 -4.06 -0.52
C ARG A 222 15.93 -2.62 -0.30
N ILE A 223 15.46 -2.30 0.89
CA ILE A 223 15.17 -0.95 1.35
C ILE A 223 16.25 -0.58 2.36
N THR A 224 17.06 0.42 2.04
CA THR A 224 18.16 0.91 2.90
C THR A 224 17.84 2.31 3.34
N PRO A 225 17.49 2.55 4.63
CA PRO A 225 17.23 3.88 5.14
C PRO A 225 18.37 4.86 4.87
N LYS A 226 18.05 6.10 4.49
CA LYS A 226 19.04 7.16 4.27
C LYS A 226 19.69 7.58 5.60
N THR A 227 21.01 7.72 5.60
CA THR A 227 21.77 8.22 6.75
C THR A 227 22.67 9.38 6.28
N PRO A 228 22.54 10.58 6.85
CA PRO A 228 21.60 10.95 7.90
C PRO A 228 20.15 10.92 7.44
N ARG A 229 19.23 10.67 8.40
CA ARG A 229 17.78 10.70 8.11
C ARG A 229 17.38 12.14 7.76
N PRO A 230 16.54 12.37 6.73
CA PRO A 230 16.02 13.68 6.42
C PRO A 230 15.35 14.33 7.64
N GLN A 231 15.68 15.59 7.92
CA GLN A 231 15.17 16.36 9.05
C GLN A 231 13.83 17.02 8.70
N ILE A 232 12.84 16.19 8.35
CA ILE A 232 11.50 16.61 7.96
C ILE A 232 10.51 15.78 8.76
N SER A 233 9.40 16.37 9.18
CA SER A 233 8.30 15.62 9.78
C SER A 233 7.73 14.66 8.74
N TYR A 234 7.58 13.40 9.14
CA TYR A 234 6.95 12.38 8.28
C TYR A 234 5.50 12.75 7.97
N ASP A 235 4.77 13.26 8.97
CA ASP A 235 3.36 13.59 8.84
C ASP A 235 3.15 14.78 7.90
N GLU A 236 3.98 15.80 8.00
CA GLU A 236 3.99 16.95 7.08
C GLU A 236 4.26 16.51 5.63
N TRP A 237 5.26 15.67 5.43
CA TRP A 237 5.62 15.15 4.12
C TRP A 237 4.53 14.28 3.53
N ASP A 238 4.03 13.31 4.29
CA ASP A 238 2.97 12.41 3.82
C ASP A 238 1.65 13.16 3.59
N GLY A 239 1.33 14.15 4.44
CA GLY A 239 0.16 15.01 4.29
C GLY A 239 0.18 15.80 2.97
N LEU A 240 1.32 16.44 2.64
CA LEU A 240 1.51 17.10 1.35
C LEU A 240 1.28 16.15 0.17
N LEU A 241 1.92 14.96 0.22
CA LEU A 241 1.83 13.98 -0.85
C LEU A 241 0.43 13.39 -0.99
N ARG A 242 -0.31 13.22 0.09
CA ARG A 242 -1.72 12.79 0.04
C ARG A 242 -2.55 13.72 -0.82
N ILE A 243 -2.40 15.03 -0.66
CA ILE A 243 -3.10 16.02 -1.48
C ILE A 243 -2.63 15.95 -2.93
N ALA A 244 -1.31 15.98 -3.15
CA ALA A 244 -0.73 16.04 -4.49
C ALA A 244 -1.11 14.82 -5.35
N PHE A 245 -1.18 13.62 -4.75
CA PHE A 245 -1.43 12.36 -5.46
C PHE A 245 -2.90 11.91 -5.46
N VAL A 246 -3.84 12.61 -4.82
CA VAL A 246 -5.29 12.31 -4.96
C VAL A 246 -5.69 12.23 -6.43
N ARG A 247 -5.08 13.10 -7.27
CA ARG A 247 -5.29 13.11 -8.72
C ARG A 247 -3.93 13.24 -9.43
N LYS A 248 -3.13 12.18 -9.40
CA LYS A 248 -1.73 12.18 -9.92
C LYS A 248 -1.56 12.66 -11.36
N ASN A 249 -2.62 12.54 -12.18
CA ASN A 249 -2.63 12.94 -13.59
C ASN A 249 -3.06 14.41 -13.80
N ARG A 250 -3.63 15.07 -12.79
CA ARG A 250 -3.98 16.49 -12.85
C ARG A 250 -2.79 17.36 -12.42
N VAL A 251 -2.83 18.65 -12.79
CA VAL A 251 -1.82 19.63 -12.38
C VAL A 251 -1.95 19.96 -10.89
N LEU A 252 -0.86 20.31 -10.23
CA LEU A 252 -0.83 20.60 -8.80
C LEU A 252 -1.79 21.73 -8.42
N ARG A 253 -1.95 22.75 -9.26
CA ARG A 253 -2.95 23.79 -9.07
C ARG A 253 -4.35 23.22 -8.85
N SER A 254 -4.75 22.24 -9.68
CA SER A 254 -6.06 21.59 -9.54
C SER A 254 -6.15 20.71 -8.28
N ALA A 255 -5.06 20.08 -7.86
CA ALA A 255 -5.05 19.27 -6.64
C ALA A 255 -5.26 20.12 -5.37
N PHE A 256 -4.59 21.27 -5.28
CA PHE A 256 -4.64 22.13 -4.09
C PHE A 256 -5.79 23.13 -4.11
N LEU A 257 -6.08 23.77 -5.24
CA LEU A 257 -7.07 24.84 -5.35
C LEU A 257 -8.43 24.40 -5.90
N GLY A 258 -8.48 23.23 -6.54
CA GLY A 258 -9.69 22.74 -7.23
C GLY A 258 -10.67 21.98 -6.33
N THR A 259 -10.31 21.66 -5.08
CA THR A 259 -11.11 20.84 -4.17
C THR A 259 -11.45 21.64 -2.92
N SER A 260 -12.74 21.88 -2.65
CA SER A 260 -13.20 22.66 -1.47
C SER A 260 -12.74 22.05 -0.16
N SER A 261 -12.76 20.71 -0.05
CA SER A 261 -12.37 19.99 1.16
C SER A 261 -10.87 20.13 1.49
N VAL A 262 -10.03 20.19 0.45
CA VAL A 262 -8.58 20.47 0.65
C VAL A 262 -8.40 21.89 1.18
N MET A 263 -9.10 22.86 0.60
CA MET A 263 -9.02 24.26 1.05
C MET A 263 -9.55 24.44 2.48
N GLU A 264 -10.63 23.76 2.85
CA GLU A 264 -11.18 23.76 4.22
C GLU A 264 -10.16 23.17 5.23
N MET A 265 -9.48 22.08 4.85
CA MET A 265 -8.45 21.47 5.69
C MET A 265 -7.23 22.40 5.83
N LEU A 266 -6.74 22.99 4.73
CA LEU A 266 -5.61 23.92 4.77
C LEU A 266 -5.94 25.17 5.59
N GLU A 267 -7.18 25.67 5.52
CA GLU A 267 -7.65 26.76 6.36
C GLU A 267 -7.66 26.38 7.84
N ALA A 268 -8.15 25.20 8.19
CA ALA A 268 -8.17 24.71 9.57
C ALA A 268 -6.75 24.58 10.14
N ASN A 269 -5.83 24.00 9.36
CA ASN A 269 -4.42 23.87 9.75
C ASN A 269 -3.76 25.26 9.90
N TYR A 270 -4.02 26.17 8.98
CA TYR A 270 -3.51 27.55 9.06
C TYR A 270 -4.01 28.28 10.31
N ARG A 271 -5.30 28.16 10.64
CA ARG A 271 -5.86 28.72 11.88
C ARG A 271 -5.20 28.15 13.12
N THR A 272 -4.94 26.85 13.15
CA THR A 272 -4.22 26.18 14.26
C THR A 272 -2.79 26.71 14.37
N TRP A 273 -2.08 26.83 13.26
CA TRP A 273 -0.73 27.38 13.23
C TRP A 273 -0.69 28.84 13.70
N CYS A 274 -1.63 29.67 13.23
CA CYS A 274 -1.72 31.09 13.69
C CYS A 274 -1.95 31.17 15.18
N ALA A 275 -2.82 30.34 15.75
CA ALA A 275 -3.08 30.28 17.20
C ALA A 275 -1.83 29.88 17.98
N GLN A 276 -1.04 28.95 17.47
CA GLN A 276 0.22 28.50 18.10
C GLN A 276 1.34 29.55 18.02
N ASN A 277 1.34 30.38 16.99
CA ASN A 277 2.39 31.38 16.71
C ASN A 277 1.95 32.81 17.05
N GLU A 278 0.80 32.98 17.73
CA GLU A 278 0.26 34.28 18.15
C GLU A 278 0.02 35.26 16.98
N VAL A 279 -0.27 34.72 15.78
CA VAL A 279 -0.57 35.52 14.59
C VAL A 279 -2.05 35.92 14.62
N VAL A 280 -2.33 37.22 14.61
CA VAL A 280 -3.70 37.74 14.61
C VAL A 280 -4.36 37.49 13.26
N LEU A 281 -5.51 36.78 13.30
CA LEU A 281 -6.31 36.53 12.10
C LEU A 281 -7.37 37.60 11.95
N GLU A 282 -7.45 38.22 10.78
CA GLU A 282 -8.58 39.04 10.39
C GLU A 282 -9.73 38.14 9.96
N ASP A 283 -10.65 37.88 10.88
CA ASP A 283 -11.85 37.07 10.62
C ASP A 283 -13.02 37.99 10.25
N GLY A 284 -13.73 37.66 9.19
CA GLY A 284 -14.90 38.41 8.74
C GLY A 284 -15.31 38.05 7.30
N PRO A 285 -16.50 38.48 6.89
CA PRO A 285 -16.88 38.34 5.48
C PRO A 285 -16.02 39.27 4.60
N VAL A 286 -15.72 38.80 3.40
CA VAL A 286 -15.06 39.65 2.38
C VAL A 286 -16.03 40.76 2.00
N GLU A 287 -15.65 42.01 2.21
CA GLU A 287 -16.39 43.16 1.69
C GLU A 287 -16.23 43.18 0.16
N PRO A 288 -17.31 43.37 -0.60
CA PRO A 288 -17.19 43.58 -2.04
C PRO A 288 -16.35 44.83 -2.27
N ALA A 289 -15.32 44.72 -3.10
CA ALA A 289 -14.54 45.87 -3.51
C ALA A 289 -15.51 46.93 -4.02
N THR A 290 -15.64 48.05 -3.28
CA THR A 290 -16.32 49.21 -3.74
C THR A 290 -15.55 49.74 -4.94
N ALA A 291 -16.12 49.54 -6.14
CA ALA A 291 -15.66 50.25 -7.32
C ALA A 291 -15.88 51.75 -7.06
N GLY A 292 -14.81 52.43 -6.66
CA GLY A 292 -14.77 53.90 -6.67
C GLY A 292 -14.60 54.37 -8.11
N GLY A 293 -15.47 55.27 -8.53
CA GLY A 293 -15.22 56.02 -9.75
C GLY A 293 -16.47 56.23 -10.57
N GLU A 294 -17.14 57.30 -10.28
CA GLU A 294 -17.68 58.38 -11.13
C GLU A 294 -18.49 58.05 -12.41
N ASP A 295 -19.72 58.49 -12.36
CA ASP A 295 -20.55 59.12 -13.42
C ASP A 295 -20.48 58.58 -14.86
N GLY A 296 -21.63 58.07 -15.31
CA GLY A 296 -21.84 57.77 -16.73
C GLY A 296 -23.20 57.12 -17.01
N GLU A 297 -24.19 57.97 -17.14
CA GLU A 297 -25.43 57.89 -17.95
C GLU A 297 -26.05 56.50 -18.28
N GLU A 298 -27.29 56.34 -17.85
CA GLU A 298 -28.27 55.37 -18.27
C GLU A 298 -28.39 55.32 -19.80
N MET A 299 -28.23 54.17 -20.40
CA MET A 299 -28.87 53.80 -21.66
C MET A 299 -29.57 52.46 -21.49
N GLU A 300 -30.88 52.53 -21.38
CA GLU A 300 -31.76 51.41 -21.62
C GLU A 300 -31.57 50.89 -23.05
N MET A 301 -31.26 49.63 -23.23
CA MET A 301 -31.52 48.89 -24.45
C MET A 301 -32.13 47.55 -24.11
N ASP A 302 -33.39 47.45 -24.38
CA ASP A 302 -34.13 46.18 -24.54
C ASP A 302 -33.45 45.34 -25.63
N GLY A 303 -33.17 44.10 -25.31
CA GLY A 303 -32.71 43.14 -26.30
C GLY A 303 -32.85 41.72 -25.75
N GLU A 304 -34.00 41.15 -25.91
CA GLU A 304 -34.22 39.71 -25.79
C GLU A 304 -33.25 38.97 -26.72
N VAL A 305 -32.35 38.15 -26.13
CA VAL A 305 -31.77 37.01 -26.82
C VAL A 305 -31.77 35.79 -25.92
N ASN A 306 -32.67 34.93 -26.28
CA ASN A 306 -32.79 33.57 -25.86
C ASN A 306 -31.48 32.81 -26.19
N GLY A 307 -30.82 32.16 -25.20
CA GLY A 307 -29.67 31.36 -25.45
C GLY A 307 -29.26 30.61 -24.19
N GLY A 308 -29.78 29.41 -24.02
CA GLY A 308 -29.44 28.49 -22.93
C GLY A 308 -27.96 28.21 -22.87
N GLY A 309 -27.37 28.56 -21.75
CA GLY A 309 -26.03 28.13 -21.33
C GLY A 309 -26.17 27.46 -19.98
N ALA A 310 -26.36 26.15 -20.00
CA ALA A 310 -26.34 25.31 -18.80
C ALA A 310 -24.97 25.52 -18.12
N ALA A 311 -24.98 26.11 -16.92
CA ALA A 311 -23.88 26.01 -15.99
C ALA A 311 -23.67 24.54 -15.66
N ALA A 312 -22.65 23.96 -16.26
CA ALA A 312 -22.20 22.62 -15.95
C ALA A 312 -21.80 22.58 -14.48
N ASP A 313 -22.69 22.03 -13.69
CA ASP A 313 -22.38 21.42 -12.41
C ASP A 313 -21.30 20.37 -12.66
N ALA A 314 -20.06 20.67 -12.30
CA ALA A 314 -18.96 19.74 -12.39
C ALA A 314 -19.16 18.67 -11.31
N GLY A 315 -20.11 17.78 -11.56
CA GLY A 315 -20.19 16.48 -10.95
C GLY A 315 -18.84 15.81 -11.16
N MET A 316 -18.30 15.29 -10.09
CA MET A 316 -17.03 14.60 -10.02
C MET A 316 -17.17 13.26 -10.76
N GLU A 317 -17.12 13.29 -12.10
CA GLU A 317 -16.92 12.09 -12.89
C GLU A 317 -15.44 11.72 -12.76
N VAL A 318 -15.22 10.60 -12.09
CA VAL A 318 -13.94 9.90 -12.12
C VAL A 318 -13.79 9.37 -13.54
N GLU A 319 -13.04 10.07 -14.39
CA GLU A 319 -12.60 9.50 -15.65
C GLU A 319 -11.75 8.28 -15.32
N MET A 320 -12.34 7.10 -15.48
CA MET A 320 -11.60 5.84 -15.53
C MET A 320 -10.70 5.90 -16.75
N ASP A 321 -9.38 5.80 -16.52
CA ASP A 321 -8.45 5.55 -17.61
C ASP A 321 -8.85 4.24 -18.32
N GLU A 322 -8.72 4.19 -19.65
CA GLU A 322 -9.11 3.06 -20.52
C GLU A 322 -8.49 1.69 -20.14
N ASP A 323 -7.63 1.62 -19.16
CA ASP A 323 -6.97 0.42 -18.63
C ASP A 323 -7.66 -0.18 -17.36
N GLY A 324 -8.92 0.12 -17.09
CA GLY A 324 -9.87 -0.70 -16.33
C GLY A 324 -9.48 -1.21 -14.94
N ALA A 325 -8.43 -0.71 -14.31
CA ALA A 325 -8.12 -0.97 -12.92
C ALA A 325 -7.38 0.25 -12.35
N ASP A 326 -8.08 1.03 -11.54
CA ASP A 326 -7.41 1.98 -10.65
C ASP A 326 -6.84 1.17 -9.46
N PRO A 327 -5.53 0.91 -9.42
CA PRO A 327 -4.93 0.13 -8.34
C PRO A 327 -4.79 0.93 -7.05
N ASP A 328 -5.21 2.17 -7.03
CA ASP A 328 -5.03 3.10 -5.93
C ASP A 328 -6.28 3.24 -5.03
N GLU A 329 -7.33 2.39 -5.16
CA GLU A 329 -8.47 2.40 -4.22
C GLU A 329 -8.05 2.14 -2.77
N ASP A 330 -6.98 1.39 -2.55
CA ASP A 330 -6.42 1.16 -1.21
C ASP A 330 -5.60 2.36 -0.67
N ASP A 331 -5.21 3.29 -1.55
CA ASP A 331 -4.42 4.48 -1.20
C ASP A 331 -5.27 5.75 -0.97
N ILE A 332 -6.61 5.70 -1.16
CA ILE A 332 -7.49 6.81 -0.79
C ILE A 332 -7.55 6.85 0.74
N PRO A 333 -7.01 7.91 1.39
CA PRO A 333 -7.02 8.00 2.84
C PRO A 333 -8.45 7.94 3.39
N ASP A 334 -8.66 7.26 4.52
CA ASP A 334 -9.96 7.15 5.19
C ASP A 334 -10.64 8.51 5.42
N PHE A 335 -9.85 9.55 5.60
CA PHE A 335 -10.30 10.95 5.67
C PHE A 335 -11.09 11.39 4.43
N PHE A 336 -10.65 11.04 3.22
CA PHE A 336 -11.39 11.39 1.99
C PHE A 336 -12.60 10.50 1.79
N ARG A 337 -12.56 9.23 2.24
CA ARG A 337 -13.73 8.34 2.29
C ARG A 337 -14.78 8.89 3.25
N GLU A 338 -14.39 9.25 4.48
CA GLU A 338 -15.29 9.86 5.47
C GLU A 338 -15.86 11.19 5.03
N MET A 339 -15.11 12.01 4.29
CA MET A 339 -15.63 13.29 3.76
C MET A 339 -16.61 13.09 2.63
N ASN A 340 -16.40 12.11 1.75
CA ASN A 340 -17.37 11.76 0.72
C ASN A 340 -18.66 11.19 1.34
N ASP A 341 -18.55 10.37 2.38
CA ASP A 341 -19.71 9.85 3.12
C ASP A 341 -20.48 10.95 3.88
N LYS A 342 -19.77 11.93 4.43
CA LYS A 342 -20.38 13.12 5.07
C LYS A 342 -21.07 14.03 4.05
N LYS A 343 -20.54 14.14 2.82
CA LYS A 343 -21.19 14.88 1.71
C LYS A 343 -22.45 14.18 1.22
N ALA A 344 -22.43 12.87 1.06
CA ALA A 344 -23.60 12.08 0.65
C ALA A 344 -24.76 12.20 1.65
N LYS A 345 -24.48 12.34 2.95
CA LYS A 345 -25.47 12.56 4.01
C LYS A 345 -25.97 14.01 4.13
N LYS A 346 -25.21 15.00 3.63
CA LYS A 346 -25.54 16.44 3.72
C LYS A 346 -26.26 17.00 2.47
N SER A 347 -26.44 16.23 1.41
CA SER A 347 -27.06 16.69 0.16
C SER A 347 -28.57 16.87 0.21
N GLN A 348 -29.21 16.76 1.39
CA GLN A 348 -30.64 17.01 1.57
C GLN A 348 -30.98 18.40 2.13
N ASP A 349 -29.99 19.22 2.52
CA ASP A 349 -30.23 20.60 2.94
C ASP A 349 -29.72 21.57 1.87
N THR A 350 -30.60 22.44 1.41
CA THR A 350 -30.38 23.45 0.37
C THR A 350 -29.12 24.29 0.65
N PRO A 351 -28.13 24.40 -0.26
CA PRO A 351 -26.93 25.16 0.01
C PRO A 351 -27.17 26.65 -0.23
N GLY A 352 -27.42 27.37 0.84
CA GLY A 352 -27.09 28.79 0.84
C GLY A 352 -25.60 28.94 0.57
N ARG A 353 -25.21 29.63 -0.51
CA ARG A 353 -23.85 29.93 -0.91
C ARG A 353 -23.14 30.63 0.26
N LYS A 354 -22.40 29.86 1.10
CA LYS A 354 -21.64 30.42 2.23
C LYS A 354 -20.62 31.41 1.67
N ARG A 355 -20.72 32.68 2.10
CA ARG A 355 -19.72 33.69 1.78
C ARG A 355 -18.35 33.23 2.28
N LYS A 356 -17.34 33.28 1.43
CA LYS A 356 -15.97 32.94 1.80
C LYS A 356 -15.48 33.93 2.87
N GLY A 357 -14.89 33.41 3.95
CA GLY A 357 -14.27 34.28 4.97
C GLY A 357 -12.95 34.85 4.47
N LYS A 358 -12.51 35.98 5.03
CA LYS A 358 -11.21 36.62 4.72
C LYS A 358 -10.02 35.66 4.90
N VAL A 359 -10.07 34.79 5.90
CA VAL A 359 -9.03 33.77 6.15
C VAL A 359 -8.94 32.74 5.02
N ALA A 360 -10.10 32.25 4.53
CA ALA A 360 -10.14 31.31 3.42
C ALA A 360 -9.57 31.91 2.13
N GLU A 361 -9.82 33.21 1.89
CA GLU A 361 -9.25 33.92 0.75
C GLU A 361 -7.76 34.14 0.90
N SER A 362 -7.29 34.53 2.09
CA SER A 362 -5.86 34.67 2.40
C SER A 362 -5.10 33.33 2.20
N VAL A 363 -5.63 32.23 2.73
CA VAL A 363 -5.04 30.90 2.53
C VAL A 363 -4.99 30.54 1.05
N ARG A 364 -6.07 30.81 0.29
CA ARG A 364 -6.11 30.56 -1.14
C ARG A 364 -5.05 31.38 -1.90
N ALA A 365 -4.88 32.66 -1.57
CA ALA A 365 -3.87 33.52 -2.15
C ALA A 365 -2.45 33.01 -1.85
N LYS A 366 -2.20 32.58 -0.59
CA LYS A 366 -0.92 31.97 -0.20
C LYS A 366 -0.62 30.70 -0.97
N VAL A 367 -1.60 29.77 -1.07
CA VAL A 367 -1.46 28.53 -1.85
C VAL A 367 -1.16 28.84 -3.32
N GLN A 368 -1.85 29.80 -3.89
CA GLN A 368 -1.62 30.24 -5.28
C GLN A 368 -0.22 30.82 -5.45
N LYS A 369 0.21 31.71 -4.56
CA LYS A 369 1.55 32.30 -4.56
C LYS A 369 2.63 31.21 -4.52
N VAL A 370 2.52 30.23 -3.60
CA VAL A 370 3.48 29.13 -3.48
C VAL A 370 3.58 28.32 -4.77
N LEU A 371 2.44 27.99 -5.38
CA LEU A 371 2.41 27.17 -6.58
C LEU A 371 2.89 27.92 -7.84
N GLU A 372 2.50 29.20 -8.01
CA GLU A 372 2.72 29.96 -9.24
C GLU A 372 4.00 30.79 -9.19
N VAL A 373 4.35 31.38 -8.04
CA VAL A 373 5.48 32.32 -7.90
C VAL A 373 6.69 31.68 -7.24
N ASP A 374 6.52 31.04 -6.06
CA ASP A 374 7.65 30.58 -5.27
C ASP A 374 8.28 29.29 -5.83
N THR A 375 7.46 28.42 -6.43
CA THR A 375 7.92 27.09 -6.92
C THR A 375 7.75 26.89 -8.43
N GLU A 376 6.86 27.63 -9.08
CA GLU A 376 6.51 27.49 -10.50
C GLU A 376 6.00 26.10 -10.87
N LEU A 377 5.39 25.38 -9.89
CA LEU A 377 4.93 24.02 -10.06
C LEU A 377 3.42 23.90 -10.34
N ALA A 378 2.69 25.03 -10.45
CA ALA A 378 1.24 25.08 -10.60
C ALA A 378 0.72 24.18 -11.73
N GLU A 379 1.35 24.25 -12.90
CA GLU A 379 0.94 23.52 -14.11
C GLU A 379 1.62 22.14 -14.24
N ARG A 380 2.46 21.78 -13.27
CA ARG A 380 3.13 20.47 -13.28
C ARG A 380 2.23 19.42 -12.66
N ARG A 381 2.25 18.21 -13.22
CA ARG A 381 1.48 17.08 -12.68
C ARG A 381 2.28 16.39 -11.58
N ALA A 382 1.64 15.94 -10.49
CA ALA A 382 2.29 15.27 -9.37
C ALA A 382 3.18 14.09 -9.82
N ARG A 383 2.71 13.28 -10.77
CA ARG A 383 3.48 12.15 -11.31
C ARG A 383 4.79 12.53 -12.03
N LEU A 384 4.99 13.80 -12.37
CA LEU A 384 6.19 14.31 -13.04
C LEU A 384 7.14 15.02 -12.06
N CYS A 385 6.72 15.23 -10.81
CA CYS A 385 7.51 15.88 -9.79
C CYS A 385 8.42 14.86 -9.09
N ASP A 386 9.66 15.22 -8.86
CA ASP A 386 10.62 14.45 -8.10
C ASP A 386 10.59 14.79 -6.59
N GLU A 387 11.42 14.11 -5.79
CA GLU A 387 11.55 14.38 -4.36
C GLU A 387 11.95 15.82 -4.06
N GLY A 388 12.84 16.40 -4.90
CA GLY A 388 13.31 17.77 -4.75
C GLY A 388 12.22 18.81 -5.02
N ASP A 389 11.36 18.56 -6.01
CA ASP A 389 10.20 19.40 -6.30
C ASP A 389 9.23 19.43 -5.10
N PHE A 390 8.92 18.27 -4.53
CA PHE A 390 8.04 18.20 -3.35
C PHE A 390 8.69 18.81 -2.09
N LEU A 391 10.01 18.71 -1.93
CA LEU A 391 10.73 19.38 -0.84
C LEU A 391 10.66 20.89 -0.95
N ARG A 392 10.87 21.44 -2.16
CA ARG A 392 10.73 22.87 -2.41
C ARG A 392 9.32 23.35 -2.13
N LEU A 393 8.33 22.54 -2.53
CA LEU A 393 6.92 22.82 -2.31
C LEU A 393 6.58 22.83 -0.81
N LEU A 394 7.01 21.81 -0.05
CA LEU A 394 6.81 21.74 1.39
C LEU A 394 7.44 22.92 2.13
N TYR A 395 8.68 23.25 1.79
CA TYR A 395 9.40 24.39 2.38
C TYR A 395 8.68 25.72 2.10
N ALA A 396 8.23 25.93 0.87
CA ALA A 396 7.52 27.16 0.49
C ALA A 396 6.16 27.28 1.22
N PHE A 397 5.41 26.19 1.35
CA PHE A 397 4.16 26.15 2.13
C PHE A 397 4.40 26.46 3.61
N ASN A 398 5.38 25.81 4.23
CA ASN A 398 5.70 26.03 5.66
C ASN A 398 6.13 27.47 5.92
N ARG A 399 6.87 28.10 4.98
CA ARG A 399 7.24 29.51 5.06
C ARG A 399 6.02 30.46 5.07
N GLU A 400 4.95 30.10 4.38
CA GLU A 400 3.69 30.84 4.37
C GLU A 400 2.77 30.45 5.56
N GLY A 401 3.21 29.57 6.47
CA GLY A 401 2.45 29.10 7.62
C GLY A 401 1.42 28.02 7.29
N ILE A 402 1.51 27.41 6.10
CA ILE A 402 0.61 26.32 5.70
C ILE A 402 1.27 24.98 6.04
N HIS A 403 0.61 24.19 6.87
CA HIS A 403 1.06 22.89 7.36
C HIS A 403 0.11 21.78 6.96
N PHE A 404 0.61 20.53 6.94
CA PHE A 404 -0.12 19.35 6.43
C PHE A 404 -0.30 18.25 7.48
N SER A 405 0.19 18.47 8.70
CA SER A 405 0.05 17.56 9.85
C SER A 405 -1.14 17.90 10.71
#